data_d4639471ff44f840825977ad931e5c09
#
_entry.id   d4639471ff44f840825977ad931e5c09
#
_cell.length_a   1.000
_cell.length_b   1.000
_cell.length_c   1.000
_cell.angle_alpha   90.00
_cell.angle_beta   90.00
_cell.angle_gamma   90.00
#
_symmetry.space_group_name_H-M   'P 1'
#
loop_
_entity.id
_entity.type
_entity.pdbx_description
1 polymer ?
#
loop_
_entity_poly.entity_id
_entity_poly.type
_entity_poly.pdbx_seq_one_letter_code
_entity_poly.pdbx_strand_id
1 'polypeptide(L)'
;MREAEDSFYLVSAGAFQRLDHDWIHRWMPKDGSVQFENLTNSNGVLVVSGPKARELMQRVSTDDFSNENFKWLSAKMVDIGYAPVNAMRVNFVGELGWELHHPIEYQNHIFDKLMVAGKDLGLSLIHI
;
A
#
# COMPACT_ATOMS: atom_id res chain seq x y z
N MET A 1 2.51 -2.56 -10.31
CA MET A 1 3.76 -3.09 -9.71
C MET A 1 3.97 -4.52 -10.16
N ARG A 2 5.20 -4.93 -10.45
CA ARG A 2 5.54 -6.33 -10.73
C ARG A 2 5.93 -7.00 -9.42
N GLU A 3 5.22 -8.05 -9.04
CA GLU A 3 5.46 -8.78 -7.79
C GLU A 3 6.32 -10.03 -8.00
N ALA A 4 6.16 -10.67 -9.17
CA ALA A 4 6.95 -11.82 -9.60
C ALA A 4 7.17 -11.77 -11.12
N GLU A 5 7.76 -12.81 -11.69
CA GLU A 5 8.04 -12.89 -13.13
C GLU A 5 6.74 -12.76 -13.96
N ASP A 6 5.68 -13.36 -13.48
CA ASP A 6 4.37 -13.48 -14.12
C ASP A 6 3.21 -12.91 -13.27
N SER A 7 3.50 -12.18 -12.20
CA SER A 7 2.51 -11.60 -11.30
C SER A 7 2.64 -10.08 -11.21
N PHE A 8 1.50 -9.40 -11.38
CA PHE A 8 1.42 -7.94 -11.41
C PHE A 8 0.28 -7.44 -10.51
N TYR A 9 0.58 -6.52 -9.64
CA TYR A 9 -0.40 -5.80 -8.84
C TYR A 9 -0.73 -4.46 -9.49
N LEU A 10 -1.99 -4.28 -9.88
CA LEU A 10 -2.49 -3.06 -10.52
C LEU A 10 -3.25 -2.22 -9.50
N VAL A 11 -2.97 -0.93 -9.50
CA VAL A 11 -3.70 0.06 -8.71
C VAL A 11 -4.26 1.10 -9.67
N SER A 12 -5.55 1.36 -9.57
CA SER A 12 -6.22 2.39 -10.35
C SER A 12 -7.17 3.22 -9.49
N ALA A 13 -7.67 4.33 -10.04
CA ALA A 13 -8.63 5.15 -9.33
C ALA A 13 -9.97 4.45 -9.19
N GLY A 14 -10.52 4.39 -7.98
CA GLY A 14 -11.78 3.70 -7.69
C GLY A 14 -12.96 4.15 -8.57
N ALA A 15 -12.97 5.42 -9.00
CA ALA A 15 -13.98 5.95 -9.92
C ALA A 15 -13.96 5.27 -11.31
N PHE A 16 -12.83 4.69 -11.71
CA PHE A 16 -12.64 4.03 -13.00
C PHE A 16 -12.63 2.51 -12.90
N GLN A 17 -12.83 1.94 -11.72
CA GLN A 17 -12.74 0.50 -11.47
C GLN A 17 -13.48 -0.33 -12.52
N ARG A 18 -14.74 0.02 -12.84
CA ARG A 18 -15.52 -0.72 -13.82
C ARG A 18 -14.95 -0.59 -15.23
N LEU A 19 -14.55 0.62 -15.63
CA LEU A 19 -13.97 0.86 -16.94
C LEU A 19 -12.68 0.08 -17.13
N ASP A 20 -11.80 0.11 -16.14
CA ASP A 20 -10.52 -0.60 -16.18
C ASP A 20 -10.72 -2.12 -16.19
N HIS A 21 -11.66 -2.62 -15.36
CA HIS A 21 -12.03 -4.03 -15.34
C HIS A 21 -12.54 -4.49 -16.71
N ASP A 22 -13.51 -3.77 -17.30
CA ASP A 22 -14.09 -4.12 -18.59
C ASP A 22 -13.03 -4.05 -19.71
N TRP A 23 -12.11 -3.08 -19.64
CA TRP A 23 -11.01 -2.94 -20.59
C TRP A 23 -10.03 -4.11 -20.49
N ILE A 24 -9.60 -4.48 -19.29
CA ILE A 24 -8.68 -5.62 -19.06
C ILE A 24 -9.32 -6.90 -19.59
N HIS A 25 -10.56 -7.19 -19.20
CA HIS A 25 -11.27 -8.39 -19.65
C HIS A 25 -11.46 -8.45 -21.18
N ARG A 26 -11.62 -7.31 -21.82
CA ARG A 26 -11.76 -7.24 -23.29
C ARG A 26 -10.52 -7.74 -24.01
N TRP A 27 -9.35 -7.43 -23.47
CA TRP A 27 -8.07 -7.72 -24.13
C TRP A 27 -7.33 -8.90 -23.53
N MET A 28 -7.83 -9.44 -22.44
CA MET A 28 -7.27 -10.64 -21.82
C MET A 28 -7.38 -11.85 -22.74
N PRO A 29 -6.31 -12.67 -22.86
CA PRO A 29 -6.37 -13.93 -23.58
C PRO A 29 -7.49 -14.83 -23.07
N LYS A 30 -8.17 -15.54 -23.99
CA LYS A 30 -9.29 -16.43 -23.64
C LYS A 30 -8.88 -17.89 -23.43
N ASP A 31 -7.60 -18.17 -23.54
CA ASP A 31 -7.01 -19.51 -23.41
C ASP A 31 -6.68 -19.92 -21.97
N GLY A 32 -6.97 -19.04 -21.00
CA GLY A 32 -6.67 -19.28 -19.57
C GLY A 32 -5.21 -19.04 -19.17
N SER A 33 -4.38 -18.54 -20.08
CA SER A 33 -2.96 -18.23 -19.81
C SER A 33 -2.78 -17.04 -18.87
N VAL A 34 -3.79 -16.16 -18.77
CA VAL A 34 -3.81 -15.00 -17.87
C VAL A 34 -5.02 -15.08 -16.95
N GLN A 35 -4.78 -14.87 -15.67
CA GLN A 35 -5.81 -14.75 -14.64
C GLN A 35 -5.86 -13.31 -14.15
N PHE A 36 -7.07 -12.83 -13.88
CA PHE A 36 -7.30 -11.50 -13.31
C PHE A 36 -8.18 -11.62 -12.09
N GLU A 37 -7.72 -11.10 -10.97
CA GLU A 37 -8.44 -11.07 -9.71
C GLU A 37 -8.67 -9.63 -9.26
N ASN A 38 -9.89 -9.32 -8.82
CA ASN A 38 -10.24 -8.03 -8.27
C ASN A 38 -10.16 -8.05 -6.75
N LEU A 39 -9.14 -7.41 -6.19
CA LEU A 39 -8.87 -7.36 -4.75
C LEU A 39 -9.45 -6.12 -4.06
N THR A 40 -10.23 -5.30 -4.75
CA THR A 40 -10.69 -3.99 -4.23
C THR A 40 -11.43 -4.10 -2.89
N ASN A 41 -12.19 -5.16 -2.67
CA ASN A 41 -12.94 -5.35 -1.43
C ASN A 41 -12.24 -6.24 -0.39
N SER A 42 -11.17 -6.92 -0.76
CA SER A 42 -10.38 -7.78 0.13
C SER A 42 -9.16 -7.07 0.70
N ASN A 43 -8.74 -5.97 0.09
CA ASN A 43 -7.60 -5.19 0.55
C ASN A 43 -8.02 -3.82 1.09
N GLY A 44 -7.43 -3.43 2.22
CA GLY A 44 -7.42 -2.08 2.72
C GLY A 44 -6.17 -1.33 2.28
N VAL A 45 -6.23 -0.01 2.25
CA VAL A 45 -5.08 0.86 1.99
C VAL A 45 -5.06 1.99 3.00
N LEU A 46 -3.95 2.13 3.71
CA LEU A 46 -3.66 3.31 4.53
C LEU A 46 -2.48 4.06 3.93
N VAL A 47 -2.60 5.36 3.83
CA VAL A 47 -1.52 6.23 3.33
C VAL A 47 -0.89 6.95 4.52
N VAL A 48 0.41 6.77 4.69
CA VAL A 48 1.23 7.52 5.64
C VAL A 48 2.05 8.53 4.87
N SER A 49 1.89 9.81 5.17
CA SER A 49 2.53 10.89 4.42
C SER A 49 3.01 12.02 5.33
N GLY A 50 4.11 12.64 4.97
CA GLY A 50 4.67 13.80 5.66
C GLY A 50 6.14 13.64 6.05
N PRO A 51 6.77 14.71 6.56
CA PRO A 51 8.21 14.74 6.83
C PRO A 51 8.67 13.72 7.88
N LYS A 52 7.77 13.31 8.79
CA LYS A 52 8.04 12.31 9.83
C LYS A 52 7.53 10.91 9.48
N ALA A 53 7.04 10.68 8.25
CA ALA A 53 6.49 9.40 7.84
C ALA A 53 7.50 8.25 8.01
N ARG A 54 8.77 8.47 7.69
CA ARG A 54 9.83 7.46 7.88
C ARG A 54 10.03 7.10 9.34
N GLU A 55 10.08 8.09 10.21
CA GLU A 55 10.22 7.86 11.65
C GLU A 55 9.04 7.04 12.18
N LEU A 56 7.83 7.37 11.76
CA LEU A 56 6.63 6.61 12.12
C LEU A 56 6.72 5.16 11.64
N MET A 57 7.05 4.95 10.36
CA MET A 57 7.15 3.60 9.81
C MET A 57 8.20 2.76 10.52
N GLN A 58 9.33 3.36 10.89
CA GLN A 58 10.39 2.68 11.63
C GLN A 58 10.01 2.32 13.08
N ARG A 59 9.00 3.00 13.66
CA ARG A 59 8.47 2.68 15.00
C ARG A 59 7.49 1.50 14.99
N VAL A 60 6.80 1.27 13.88
CA VAL A 60 5.73 0.26 13.79
C VAL A 60 6.17 -1.02 13.09
N SER A 61 7.32 -1.02 12.45
CA SER A 61 7.90 -2.16 11.75
C SER A 61 9.38 -2.35 12.13
N THR A 62 9.83 -3.58 12.07
CA THR A 62 11.26 -3.93 12.22
C THR A 62 12.03 -3.82 10.91
N ASP A 63 11.32 -3.63 9.80
CA ASP A 63 11.93 -3.45 8.49
C ASP A 63 12.64 -2.11 8.35
N ASP A 64 13.63 -2.06 7.48
CA ASP A 64 14.39 -0.84 7.21
C ASP A 64 13.73 0.03 6.15
N PHE A 65 13.25 1.20 6.59
CA PHE A 65 12.63 2.23 5.75
C PHE A 65 13.63 3.33 5.30
N SER A 66 14.95 3.11 5.43
CA SER A 66 15.97 4.03 4.92
C SER A 66 15.87 4.21 3.38
N ASN A 67 16.49 5.28 2.87
CA ASN A 67 16.54 5.51 1.42
C ASN A 67 17.33 4.42 0.68
N GLU A 68 18.31 3.85 1.34
CA GLU A 68 19.19 2.82 0.81
C GLU A 68 18.44 1.52 0.60
N ASN A 69 17.61 1.16 1.56
CA ASN A 69 16.92 -0.13 1.60
C ASN A 69 15.47 -0.07 1.12
N PHE A 70 14.85 1.12 1.10
CA PHE A 70 13.51 1.33 0.57
C PHE A 70 13.51 2.47 -0.45
N LYS A 71 13.86 2.18 -1.69
CA LYS A 71 14.03 3.17 -2.75
C LYS A 71 12.69 3.78 -3.20
N TRP A 72 12.75 4.97 -3.76
CA TRP A 72 11.60 5.59 -4.43
C TRP A 72 11.04 4.69 -5.53
N LEU A 73 9.72 4.63 -5.65
CA LEU A 73 8.97 3.76 -6.57
C LEU A 73 9.23 2.25 -6.37
N SER A 74 9.67 1.86 -5.19
CA SER A 74 9.76 0.45 -4.82
C SER A 74 8.63 0.04 -3.87
N ALA A 75 8.41 -1.27 -3.81
CA ALA A 75 7.48 -1.89 -2.87
C ALA A 75 8.16 -3.06 -2.17
N LYS A 76 7.73 -3.32 -0.94
CA LYS A 76 8.20 -4.44 -0.14
C LYS A 76 7.07 -4.99 0.72
N MET A 77 7.09 -6.30 0.91
CA MET A 77 6.35 -6.91 2.01
C MET A 77 7.07 -6.58 3.31
N VAL A 78 6.34 -6.02 4.24
CA VAL A 78 6.79 -5.67 5.60
C VAL A 78 5.75 -6.11 6.62
N ASP A 79 6.14 -6.21 7.89
CA ASP A 79 5.21 -6.49 8.96
C ASP A 79 4.97 -5.23 9.80
N ILE A 80 3.69 -4.92 10.05
CA ILE A 80 3.27 -3.92 11.03
C ILE A 80 2.61 -4.65 12.19
N GLY A 81 3.35 -4.84 13.27
CA GLY A 81 2.97 -5.77 14.34
C GLY A 81 2.91 -7.21 13.80
N TYR A 82 1.72 -7.80 13.74
CA TYR A 82 1.50 -9.13 13.15
C TYR A 82 0.83 -9.07 11.76
N ALA A 83 0.61 -7.89 11.23
CA ALA A 83 -0.09 -7.71 9.95
C ALA A 83 0.90 -7.66 8.79
N PRO A 84 0.77 -8.55 7.79
CA PRO A 84 1.54 -8.45 6.55
C PRO A 84 1.03 -7.27 5.71
N VAL A 85 1.95 -6.46 5.23
CA VAL A 85 1.66 -5.24 4.48
C VAL A 85 2.54 -5.15 3.25
N ASN A 86 1.95 -4.97 2.10
CA ASN A 86 2.67 -4.58 0.90
C ASN A 86 2.85 -3.04 0.94
N ALA A 87 3.97 -2.58 1.45
CA ALA A 87 4.28 -1.17 1.55
C ALA A 87 4.87 -0.67 0.24
N MET A 88 4.25 0.33 -0.36
CA MET A 88 4.72 0.97 -1.58
C MET A 88 5.24 2.37 -1.27
N ARG A 89 6.49 2.65 -1.60
CA ARG A 89 7.04 4.01 -1.47
C ARG A 89 6.61 4.87 -2.64
N VAL A 90 5.34 5.21 -2.65
CA VAL A 90 4.71 6.10 -3.61
C VAL A 90 3.92 7.16 -2.85
N ASN A 91 3.72 8.32 -3.44
CA ASN A 91 2.91 9.37 -2.86
C ASN A 91 2.42 10.32 -3.94
N PHE A 92 1.12 10.55 -3.98
CA PHE A 92 0.49 11.45 -4.94
C PHE A 92 0.64 12.93 -4.58
N VAL A 93 0.82 13.24 -3.30
CA VAL A 93 0.87 14.64 -2.81
C VAL A 93 2.28 15.25 -2.80
N GLY A 94 3.30 14.51 -3.24
CA GLY A 94 4.67 15.02 -3.31
C GLY A 94 5.45 15.01 -1.99
N GLU A 95 4.87 14.49 -0.92
CA GLU A 95 5.53 14.32 0.38
C GLU A 95 6.22 12.96 0.48
N LEU A 96 7.11 12.80 1.47
CA LEU A 96 7.62 11.49 1.85
C LEU A 96 6.48 10.63 2.38
N GLY A 97 6.31 9.42 1.85
CA GLY A 97 5.24 8.56 2.33
C GLY A 97 5.22 7.18 1.72
N TRP A 98 4.31 6.37 2.24
CA TRP A 98 4.03 5.01 1.80
C TRP A 98 2.53 4.76 1.73
N GLU A 99 2.11 4.03 0.72
CA GLU A 99 0.82 3.35 0.69
C GLU A 99 0.99 1.96 1.29
N LEU A 100 0.14 1.64 2.25
CA LEU A 100 0.17 0.40 3.02
C LEU A 100 -1.01 -0.47 2.59
N HIS A 101 -0.79 -1.34 1.62
CA HIS A 101 -1.79 -2.27 1.12
C HIS A 101 -1.77 -3.55 1.96
N HIS A 102 -2.92 -3.97 2.45
CA HIS A 102 -3.01 -5.09 3.38
C HIS A 102 -4.36 -5.81 3.27
N PRO A 103 -4.48 -7.08 3.68
CA PRO A 103 -5.77 -7.71 3.80
C PRO A 103 -6.68 -6.94 4.74
N ILE A 104 -7.94 -6.76 4.36
CA ILE A 104 -8.89 -5.84 5.03
C ILE A 104 -9.09 -6.14 6.52
N GLU A 105 -8.94 -7.39 6.93
CA GLU A 105 -9.07 -7.82 8.33
C GLU A 105 -8.02 -7.21 9.26
N TYR A 106 -6.89 -6.73 8.74
CA TYR A 106 -5.85 -6.06 9.53
C TYR A 106 -6.00 -4.54 9.61
N GLN A 107 -6.99 -3.96 8.91
CA GLN A 107 -7.19 -2.51 8.82
C GLN A 107 -7.16 -1.81 10.19
N ASN A 108 -7.96 -2.27 11.13
CA ASN A 108 -8.02 -1.67 12.46
C ASN A 108 -6.72 -1.83 13.24
N HIS A 109 -6.10 -3.01 13.16
CA HIS A 109 -4.82 -3.25 13.84
C HIS A 109 -3.73 -2.30 13.35
N ILE A 110 -3.57 -2.17 12.04
CA ILE A 110 -2.54 -1.29 11.44
C ILE A 110 -2.84 0.16 11.79
N PHE A 111 -4.10 0.58 11.67
CA PHE A 111 -4.54 1.93 12.02
C PHE A 111 -4.21 2.28 13.48
N ASP A 112 -4.58 1.43 14.43
CA ASP A 112 -4.32 1.66 15.85
C ASP A 112 -2.82 1.72 16.16
N LYS A 113 -2.03 0.85 15.54
CA LYS A 113 -0.56 0.87 15.68
C LYS A 113 0.03 2.19 15.19
N LEU A 114 -0.39 2.68 14.04
CA LEU A 114 0.06 3.96 13.49
C LEU A 114 -0.34 5.13 14.40
N MET A 115 -1.60 5.17 14.85
CA MET A 115 -2.11 6.25 15.70
C MET A 115 -1.40 6.31 17.06
N VAL A 116 -1.15 5.16 17.66
CA VAL A 116 -0.41 5.10 18.93
C VAL A 116 1.04 5.55 18.75
N ALA A 117 1.74 5.03 17.75
CA ALA A 117 3.15 5.33 17.51
C ALA A 117 3.39 6.76 16.99
N GLY A 118 2.40 7.35 16.33
CA GLY A 118 2.48 8.68 15.72
C GLY A 118 1.99 9.82 16.62
N LYS A 119 1.50 9.54 17.81
CA LYS A 119 0.88 10.54 18.68
C LYS A 119 1.80 11.72 18.99
N ASP A 120 3.03 11.45 19.39
CA ASP A 120 4.04 12.48 19.71
C ASP A 120 4.71 13.07 18.44
N LEU A 121 4.54 12.43 17.30
CA LEU A 121 4.97 12.94 15.99
C LEU A 121 3.98 13.96 15.40
N GLY A 122 2.80 14.10 15.99
CA GLY A 122 1.74 14.96 15.50
C GLY A 122 0.95 14.30 14.36
N LEU A 123 0.88 12.97 14.32
CA LEU A 123 0.06 12.26 13.36
C LEU A 123 -1.41 12.67 13.50
N SER A 124 -2.04 12.98 12.38
CA SER A 124 -3.45 13.33 12.30
C SER A 124 -4.07 12.70 11.05
N LEU A 125 -5.36 12.37 11.12
CA LEU A 125 -6.11 11.85 9.99
C LEU A 125 -6.55 12.93 9.03
N ILE A 126 -6.91 14.03 9.62
CA ILE A 126 -7.49 15.08 8.81
C ILE A 126 -6.97 16.36 9.30
N HIS A 127 -6.24 16.81 8.98
CA HIS A 127 -5.93 17.96 9.32
C HIS A 127 -5.63 18.78 8.89
N ILE A 128 -5.86 19.39 8.94
CA ILE A 128 -5.54 20.09 8.42
C ILE A 128 -5.67 21.45 8.90
#